data_97a7674f643d958521355a0708f490b5
#
_entry.id   97a7674f643d958521355a0708f490b5
#
_cell.length_a   1.000
_cell.length_b   1.000
_cell.length_c   1.000
_cell.angle_alpha   90.00
_cell.angle_beta   90.00
_cell.angle_gamma   90.00
#
_symmetry.space_group_name_H-M   'P 1'
#
loop_
_entity.id
_entity.type
_entity.pdbx_description
1 polymer ?
#
loop_
_entity_poly.entity_id
_entity_poly.type
_entity_poly.pdbx_seq_one_letter_code
_entity_poly.pdbx_strand_id
1 'polypeptide(L)'
;QTILDHMVRNALDHGIEHADERVAAGKPAEGLVTIDIRKAGADSVITLTDDGRGIDPEKMRESAIRKGLDLDVYALTDAEATRLIFHKGFSTASSISQISGRGVGMDIVLTELQEMGGDIQINSVPGRGTSFHIRVPSSVTVNGALLVSAGEYSSAIPLGGLIAVEQVPVAEFFAAVQDNTRLTVSGVECEPAYLATLCHTGHALDAKTWRTSVPV
;
A
#
# COMPACT_ATOMS: atom_id res chain seq x y z
N GLN A 1 3.33 -0.88 18.76
CA GLN A 1 4.62 -0.30 18.37
C GLN A 1 4.43 0.29 16.98
N THR A 2 4.80 1.54 16.77
CA THR A 2 4.56 2.21 15.50
C THR A 2 5.54 1.75 14.43
N ILE A 3 5.14 1.80 13.15
CA ILE A 3 6.01 1.52 12.00
C ILE A 3 7.32 2.32 12.11
N LEU A 4 7.21 3.62 12.44
CA LEU A 4 8.37 4.50 12.57
C LEU A 4 9.34 4.06 13.68
N ASP A 5 8.85 3.63 14.85
CA ASP A 5 9.70 3.11 15.93
C ASP A 5 10.55 1.93 15.45
N HIS A 6 9.93 1.04 14.66
CA HIS A 6 10.61 -0.12 14.12
C HIS A 6 11.69 0.29 13.10
N MET A 7 11.37 1.24 12.21
CA MET A 7 12.30 1.71 11.20
C MET A 7 13.47 2.48 11.79
N VAL A 8 13.23 3.35 12.78
CA VAL A 8 14.28 4.04 13.53
C VAL A 8 15.19 3.05 14.25
N ARG A 9 14.60 2.05 14.90
CA ARG A 9 15.38 0.98 15.54
C ARG A 9 16.25 0.23 14.53
N ASN A 10 15.73 -0.11 13.37
CA ASN A 10 16.52 -0.76 12.31
C ASN A 10 17.68 0.13 11.84
N ALA A 11 17.47 1.43 11.68
CA ALA A 11 18.53 2.36 11.34
C ALA A 11 19.64 2.37 12.41
N LEU A 12 19.25 2.42 13.69
CA LEU A 12 20.23 2.46 14.80
C LEU A 12 20.93 1.11 15.00
N ASP A 13 20.22 0.00 14.99
CA ASP A 13 20.78 -1.30 15.35
C ASP A 13 21.57 -1.94 14.18
N HIS A 14 21.21 -1.63 12.94
CA HIS A 14 21.74 -2.31 11.75
C HIS A 14 22.29 -1.36 10.69
N GLY A 15 21.77 -0.13 10.61
CA GLY A 15 22.19 0.88 9.62
C GLY A 15 23.44 1.61 10.04
N ILE A 16 23.42 2.25 11.22
CA ILE A 16 24.53 3.07 11.71
C ILE A 16 25.68 2.17 12.20
N GLU A 17 26.88 2.45 11.72
CA GLU A 17 28.12 1.80 12.16
C GLU A 17 28.58 2.32 13.51
N HIS A 18 29.38 1.54 14.23
CA HIS A 18 30.08 2.01 15.43
C HIS A 18 31.00 3.19 15.11
N ALA A 19 31.22 4.08 16.10
CA ALA A 19 31.98 5.30 15.93
C ALA A 19 33.37 5.08 15.30
N ASP A 20 34.08 4.04 15.71
CA ASP A 20 35.41 3.71 15.20
C ASP A 20 35.36 3.28 13.71
N GLU A 21 34.37 2.50 13.33
CA GLU A 21 34.14 2.09 11.92
C GLU A 21 33.79 3.31 11.05
N ARG A 22 32.98 4.23 11.57
CA ARG A 22 32.60 5.46 10.87
C ARG A 22 33.82 6.34 10.60
N VAL A 23 34.63 6.59 11.63
CA VAL A 23 35.83 7.40 11.50
C VAL A 23 36.82 6.76 10.53
N ALA A 24 37.00 5.44 10.59
CA ALA A 24 37.84 4.70 9.64
C ALA A 24 37.34 4.81 8.19
N ALA A 25 36.02 4.93 7.99
CA ALA A 25 35.41 5.16 6.69
C ALA A 25 35.32 6.64 6.26
N GLY A 26 35.92 7.56 7.05
CA GLY A 26 35.95 9.00 6.77
C GLY A 26 34.61 9.70 7.06
N LYS A 27 33.73 9.09 7.88
CA LYS A 27 32.49 9.68 8.34
C LYS A 27 32.63 10.34 9.72
N PRO A 28 31.71 11.24 10.12
CA PRO A 28 31.63 11.71 11.51
C PRO A 28 31.44 10.54 12.48
N ALA A 29 32.00 10.62 13.67
CA ALA A 29 31.83 9.59 14.70
C ALA A 29 30.35 9.38 15.10
N GLU A 30 29.57 10.45 15.06
CA GLU A 30 28.13 10.42 15.33
C GLU A 30 27.38 10.07 14.05
N GLY A 31 26.46 9.10 14.14
CA GLY A 31 25.53 8.78 13.05
C GLY A 31 24.33 9.72 13.06
N LEU A 32 23.77 9.97 11.89
CA LEU A 32 22.60 10.83 11.70
C LEU A 32 21.43 10.02 11.17
N VAL A 33 20.29 10.11 11.87
CA VAL A 33 18.99 9.63 11.38
C VAL A 33 18.06 10.83 11.28
N THR A 34 17.50 11.06 10.11
CA THR A 34 16.61 12.18 9.83
C THR A 34 15.22 11.66 9.48
N ILE A 35 14.18 12.29 10.05
CA ILE A 35 12.78 12.05 9.68
C ILE A 35 12.20 13.37 9.17
N ASP A 36 11.77 13.37 7.93
CA ASP A 36 11.03 14.48 7.31
C ASP A 36 9.59 14.05 7.07
N ILE A 37 8.64 14.87 7.48
CA ILE A 37 7.20 14.59 7.31
C ILE A 37 6.58 15.79 6.60
N ARG A 38 5.94 15.52 5.46
CA ARG A 38 5.25 16.55 4.67
C ARG A 38 3.94 16.05 4.12
N LYS A 39 3.05 17.00 3.91
CA LYS A 39 1.78 16.75 3.25
C LYS A 39 1.97 16.92 1.73
N ALA A 40 1.50 15.97 0.95
CA ALA A 40 1.53 15.98 -0.51
C ALA A 40 0.13 15.69 -1.05
N GLY A 41 -0.66 16.74 -1.25
CA GLY A 41 -2.07 16.60 -1.64
C GLY A 41 -2.90 15.92 -0.55
N ALA A 42 -3.50 14.79 -0.89
CA ALA A 42 -4.28 13.96 0.01
C ALA A 42 -3.42 12.95 0.79
N ASP A 43 -2.11 12.92 0.59
CA ASP A 43 -1.20 11.97 1.22
C ASP A 43 -0.25 12.65 2.19
N SER A 44 0.21 11.90 3.18
CA SER A 44 1.39 12.22 4.00
C SER A 44 2.58 11.46 3.43
N VAL A 45 3.67 12.17 3.20
CA VAL A 45 4.95 11.59 2.79
C VAL A 45 5.91 11.69 3.96
N ILE A 46 6.44 10.55 4.38
CA ILE A 46 7.42 10.44 5.44
C ILE A 46 8.71 9.94 4.80
N THR A 47 9.79 10.68 4.97
CA THR A 47 11.12 10.26 4.54
C THR A 47 11.98 10.00 5.77
N LEU A 48 12.44 8.77 5.94
CA LEU A 48 13.40 8.40 6.98
C LEU A 48 14.74 8.10 6.30
N THR A 49 15.77 8.81 6.68
CA THR A 49 17.12 8.67 6.09
C THR A 49 18.16 8.48 7.19
N ASP A 50 19.04 7.50 7.02
CA ASP A 50 20.24 7.32 7.81
C ASP A 50 21.49 7.54 6.94
N ASP A 51 22.60 7.90 7.56
CA ASP A 51 23.92 8.02 6.96
C ASP A 51 24.83 6.81 7.27
N GLY A 52 24.20 5.67 7.52
CA GLY A 52 24.84 4.43 7.92
C GLY A 52 25.57 3.71 6.79
N ARG A 53 25.79 2.40 6.99
CA ARG A 53 26.51 1.54 6.02
C ARG A 53 25.76 1.28 4.73
N GLY A 54 24.48 1.60 4.67
CA GLY A 54 23.60 1.25 3.55
C GLY A 54 23.36 -0.25 3.42
N ILE A 55 22.66 -0.62 2.36
CA ILE A 55 22.34 -2.02 2.03
C ILE A 55 23.16 -2.40 0.81
N ASP A 56 23.89 -3.50 0.93
CA ASP A 56 24.72 -4.07 -0.14
C ASP A 56 23.86 -5.06 -0.96
N PRO A 57 23.56 -4.78 -2.24
CA PRO A 57 22.73 -5.65 -3.08
C PRO A 57 23.30 -7.06 -3.24
N GLU A 58 24.64 -7.21 -3.28
CA GLU A 58 25.25 -8.53 -3.39
C GLU A 58 25.01 -9.38 -2.15
N LYS A 59 25.15 -8.79 -0.96
CA LYS A 59 24.81 -9.49 0.29
C LYS A 59 23.32 -9.85 0.37
N MET A 60 22.47 -9.05 -0.26
CA MET A 60 21.04 -9.38 -0.37
C MET A 60 20.84 -10.60 -1.26
N ARG A 61 21.48 -10.68 -2.43
CA ARG A 61 21.43 -11.84 -3.33
C ARG A 61 21.95 -13.10 -2.64
N GLU A 62 23.13 -13.02 -2.02
CA GLU A 62 23.72 -14.14 -1.26
C GLU A 62 22.78 -14.63 -0.14
N SER A 63 22.15 -13.71 0.58
CA SER A 63 21.20 -14.03 1.63
C SER A 63 19.94 -14.71 1.09
N ALA A 64 19.44 -14.28 -0.08
CA ALA A 64 18.29 -14.89 -0.76
C ALA A 64 18.60 -16.34 -1.17
N ILE A 65 19.79 -16.58 -1.74
CA ILE A 65 20.25 -17.93 -2.10
C ILE A 65 20.34 -18.82 -0.85
N ARG A 66 21.01 -18.32 0.20
CA ARG A 66 21.19 -19.07 1.45
C ARG A 66 19.86 -19.43 2.12
N LYS A 67 18.84 -18.61 1.96
CA LYS A 67 17.50 -18.82 2.49
C LYS A 67 16.61 -19.66 1.56
N GLY A 68 17.11 -20.04 0.39
CA GLY A 68 16.39 -20.88 -0.58
C GLY A 68 15.16 -20.19 -1.16
N LEU A 69 15.23 -18.87 -1.40
CA LEU A 69 14.12 -18.17 -2.05
C LEU A 69 14.02 -18.65 -3.51
N ASP A 70 12.81 -18.96 -3.93
CA ASP A 70 12.51 -19.38 -5.32
C ASP A 70 12.45 -18.15 -6.24
N LEU A 71 13.63 -17.53 -6.46
CA LEU A 71 13.82 -16.34 -7.27
C LEU A 71 15.09 -16.48 -8.10
N ASP A 72 15.06 -16.02 -9.35
CA ASP A 72 16.30 -15.86 -10.12
C ASP A 72 17.04 -14.60 -9.63
N VAL A 73 17.81 -14.77 -8.55
CA VAL A 73 18.52 -13.66 -7.88
C VAL A 73 19.57 -12.99 -8.78
N TYR A 74 20.06 -13.71 -9.79
CA TYR A 74 21.06 -13.18 -10.74
C TYR A 74 20.44 -12.28 -11.80
N ALA A 75 19.15 -12.43 -12.07
CA ALA A 75 18.40 -11.54 -12.98
C ALA A 75 17.96 -10.24 -12.29
N LEU A 76 18.02 -10.15 -10.96
CA LEU A 76 17.62 -8.94 -10.22
C LEU A 76 18.61 -7.80 -10.44
N THR A 77 18.10 -6.62 -10.73
CA THR A 77 18.86 -5.36 -10.63
C THR A 77 19.25 -5.08 -9.17
N ASP A 78 20.20 -4.19 -8.94
CA ASP A 78 20.60 -3.79 -7.57
C ASP A 78 19.45 -3.20 -6.76
N ALA A 79 18.58 -2.43 -7.42
CA ALA A 79 17.39 -1.88 -6.79
C ALA A 79 16.41 -2.99 -6.35
N GLU A 80 16.18 -4.00 -7.18
CA GLU A 80 15.34 -5.14 -6.85
C GLU A 80 15.97 -6.00 -5.77
N ALA A 81 17.28 -6.25 -5.82
CA ALA A 81 17.99 -6.96 -4.77
C ALA A 81 17.91 -6.24 -3.41
N THR A 82 18.02 -4.91 -3.40
CA THR A 82 17.81 -4.10 -2.19
C THR A 82 16.39 -4.23 -1.64
N ARG A 83 15.39 -4.33 -2.50
CA ARG A 83 13.99 -4.51 -2.09
C ARG A 83 13.68 -5.88 -1.46
N LEU A 84 14.57 -6.86 -1.56
CA LEU A 84 14.44 -8.15 -0.86
C LEU A 84 14.33 -8.00 0.65
N ILE A 85 14.74 -6.86 1.22
CA ILE A 85 14.54 -6.56 2.65
C ILE A 85 13.07 -6.65 3.09
N PHE A 86 12.12 -6.43 2.15
CA PHE A 86 10.67 -6.52 2.39
C PHE A 86 10.11 -7.93 2.13
N HIS A 87 10.92 -8.87 1.68
CA HIS A 87 10.45 -10.23 1.39
C HIS A 87 10.21 -10.99 2.69
N LYS A 88 9.08 -11.73 2.76
CA LYS A 88 8.74 -12.55 3.94
C LYS A 88 9.89 -13.47 4.31
N GLY A 89 10.25 -13.46 5.59
CA GLY A 89 11.34 -14.29 6.11
C GLY A 89 12.74 -13.80 5.75
N PHE A 90 12.87 -12.62 5.10
CA PHE A 90 14.17 -12.06 4.76
C PHE A 90 14.85 -11.36 5.93
N SER A 91 14.12 -11.04 7.00
CA SER A 91 14.68 -10.40 8.19
C SER A 91 15.94 -11.14 8.66
N THR A 92 17.03 -10.39 8.79
CA THR A 92 18.34 -10.89 9.23
C THR A 92 18.40 -11.21 10.73
N ALA A 93 17.31 -11.13 11.44
CA ALA A 93 17.22 -11.49 12.86
C ALA A 93 17.45 -13.00 13.07
N SER A 94 18.70 -13.42 12.86
CA SER A 94 19.24 -14.68 13.38
C SER A 94 19.47 -14.64 14.91
N SER A 95 19.22 -13.51 15.54
CA SER A 95 19.15 -13.38 16.99
C SER A 95 17.74 -12.90 17.36
N ILE A 96 16.96 -13.82 17.87
CA ILE A 96 15.82 -13.55 18.72
C ILE A 96 16.38 -12.72 19.88
N SER A 97 16.37 -11.40 19.74
CA SER A 97 16.55 -10.55 20.92
C SER A 97 15.27 -10.74 21.72
N GLN A 98 15.39 -11.49 22.80
CA GLN A 98 14.33 -11.85 23.75
C GLN A 98 13.62 -10.67 24.40
N ILE A 99 13.88 -9.43 23.96
CA ILE A 99 13.35 -8.20 24.59
C ILE A 99 12.03 -7.74 23.96
N SER A 100 11.64 -8.20 22.78
CA SER A 100 10.35 -7.79 22.18
C SER A 100 9.57 -8.94 21.51
N GLY A 101 9.61 -10.16 21.99
CA GLY A 101 8.65 -11.25 21.79
C GLY A 101 8.01 -11.47 20.40
N ARG A 102 8.27 -10.62 19.42
CA ARG A 102 7.86 -10.74 18.02
C ARG A 102 9.02 -10.21 17.17
N GLY A 103 9.69 -11.10 16.45
CA GLY A 103 10.68 -10.70 15.43
C GLY A 103 9.95 -9.93 14.32
N VAL A 104 9.82 -8.61 14.49
CA VAL A 104 9.16 -7.75 13.51
C VAL A 104 10.19 -7.46 12.41
N GLY A 105 9.95 -7.97 11.20
CA GLY A 105 10.76 -7.71 10.02
C GLY A 105 10.22 -6.54 9.19
N MET A 106 10.96 -6.12 8.18
CA MET A 106 10.51 -5.10 7.24
C MET A 106 9.33 -5.57 6.35
N ASP A 107 9.12 -6.86 6.25
CA ASP A 107 7.94 -7.48 5.63
C ASP A 107 6.65 -7.10 6.36
N ILE A 108 6.67 -7.04 7.68
CA ILE A 108 5.53 -6.60 8.49
C ILE A 108 5.26 -5.11 8.27
N VAL A 109 6.31 -4.27 8.23
CA VAL A 109 6.18 -2.85 7.93
C VAL A 109 5.49 -2.62 6.58
N LEU A 110 5.91 -3.36 5.54
CA LEU A 110 5.27 -3.28 4.22
C LEU A 110 3.80 -3.71 4.29
N THR A 111 3.49 -4.80 4.99
CA THR A 111 2.11 -5.31 5.13
C THR A 111 1.22 -4.29 5.83
N GLU A 112 1.65 -3.74 6.98
CA GLU A 112 0.89 -2.73 7.71
C GLU A 112 0.67 -1.44 6.89
N LEU A 113 1.68 -1.03 6.11
CA LEU A 113 1.53 0.13 5.21
C LEU A 113 0.51 -0.15 4.10
N GLN A 114 0.54 -1.34 3.50
CA GLN A 114 -0.41 -1.73 2.46
C GLN A 114 -1.84 -1.81 2.99
N GLU A 115 -2.04 -2.30 4.21
CA GLU A 115 -3.35 -2.32 4.88
C GLU A 115 -3.91 -0.91 5.11
N MET A 116 -3.04 0.08 5.32
CA MET A 116 -3.42 1.49 5.40
C MET A 116 -3.57 2.17 4.03
N GLY A 117 -3.42 1.43 2.92
CA GLY A 117 -3.41 1.97 1.56
C GLY A 117 -2.14 2.77 1.22
N GLY A 118 -1.08 2.60 2.00
CA GLY A 118 0.21 3.24 1.81
C GLY A 118 1.18 2.42 0.95
N ASP A 119 2.31 3.02 0.65
CA ASP A 119 3.44 2.41 -0.07
C ASP A 119 4.77 2.83 0.54
N ILE A 120 5.80 2.01 0.32
CA ILE A 120 7.16 2.29 0.76
C ILE A 120 8.15 2.03 -0.37
N GLN A 121 9.04 2.99 -0.58
CA GLN A 121 10.17 2.88 -1.49
C GLN A 121 11.47 2.98 -0.69
N ILE A 122 12.50 2.30 -1.17
CA ILE A 122 13.82 2.30 -0.56
C ILE A 122 14.86 2.72 -1.59
N ASN A 123 15.75 3.64 -1.17
CA ASN A 123 16.97 3.98 -1.87
C ASN A 123 18.14 3.77 -0.91
N SER A 124 19.10 2.98 -1.31
CA SER A 124 20.26 2.71 -0.48
C SER A 124 21.52 2.69 -1.32
N VAL A 125 22.58 3.26 -0.77
CA VAL A 125 23.91 3.25 -1.40
C VAL A 125 24.90 2.69 -0.37
N PRO A 126 25.60 1.59 -0.68
CA PRO A 126 26.60 1.02 0.21
C PRO A 126 27.62 2.08 0.66
N GLY A 127 27.86 2.13 1.96
CA GLY A 127 28.76 3.11 2.59
C GLY A 127 28.19 4.53 2.75
N ARG A 128 27.00 4.85 2.22
CA ARG A 128 26.40 6.19 2.29
C ARG A 128 25.10 6.27 3.08
N GLY A 129 24.45 5.11 3.34
CA GLY A 129 23.23 5.04 4.12
C GLY A 129 22.00 4.63 3.32
N THR A 130 20.83 4.73 3.96
CA THR A 130 19.57 4.29 3.40
C THR A 130 18.50 5.37 3.58
N SER A 131 17.63 5.52 2.59
CA SER A 131 16.48 6.40 2.63
C SER A 131 15.21 5.61 2.31
N PHE A 132 14.24 5.65 3.22
CA PHE A 132 12.91 5.11 3.03
C PHE A 132 11.93 6.25 2.74
N HIS A 133 11.17 6.13 1.67
CA HIS A 133 10.10 7.05 1.30
C HIS A 133 8.77 6.35 1.50
N ILE A 134 8.04 6.75 2.52
CA ILE A 134 6.76 6.17 2.91
C ILE A 134 5.68 7.14 2.49
N ARG A 135 4.69 6.65 1.78
CA ARG A 135 3.50 7.39 1.40
C ARG A 135 2.29 6.75 2.05
N VAL A 136 1.56 7.53 2.83
CA VAL A 136 0.34 7.08 3.50
C VAL A 136 -0.77 8.06 3.15
N PRO A 137 -1.96 7.58 2.74
CA PRO A 137 -3.10 8.48 2.58
C PRO A 137 -3.34 9.27 3.86
N SER A 138 -3.35 10.61 3.79
CA SER A 138 -3.57 11.48 4.97
C SER A 138 -4.98 11.40 5.51
N SER A 139 -5.86 10.86 4.71
CA SER A 139 -7.21 10.61 5.13
C SER A 139 -7.31 9.19 5.69
N VAL A 140 -7.27 9.07 7.02
CA VAL A 140 -8.45 8.47 7.63
C VAL A 140 -9.59 9.44 7.29
N THR A 141 -9.89 9.59 6.02
CA THR A 141 -11.17 10.09 5.62
C THR A 141 -12.10 8.99 6.13
N VAL A 142 -12.94 9.31 7.06
CA VAL A 142 -14.24 8.68 7.15
C VAL A 142 -14.80 8.91 5.74
N ASN A 143 -14.49 8.00 4.83
CA ASN A 143 -15.03 8.03 3.49
C ASN A 143 -16.50 7.72 3.72
N GLY A 144 -17.33 8.78 3.73
CA GLY A 144 -18.74 8.58 3.65
C GLY A 144 -18.96 7.59 2.52
N ALA A 145 -19.65 6.53 2.77
CA ALA A 145 -20.00 5.57 1.74
C ALA A 145 -21.53 5.59 1.55
N LEU A 146 -21.95 5.53 0.30
CA LEU A 146 -23.34 5.26 -0.01
C LEU A 146 -23.55 3.76 0.14
N LEU A 147 -24.42 3.35 1.06
CA LEU A 147 -24.82 1.96 1.16
C LEU A 147 -25.88 1.68 0.08
N VAL A 148 -25.58 0.76 -0.80
CA VAL A 148 -26.47 0.34 -1.89
C VAL A 148 -26.82 -1.14 -1.73
N SER A 149 -28.07 -1.50 -2.03
CA SER A 149 -28.53 -2.87 -1.99
C SER A 149 -29.04 -3.30 -3.36
N ALA A 150 -28.64 -4.50 -3.79
CA ALA A 150 -29.10 -5.13 -5.02
C ALA A 150 -29.54 -6.56 -4.67
N GLY A 151 -30.85 -6.76 -4.51
CA GLY A 151 -31.39 -8.00 -3.98
C GLY A 151 -30.95 -8.23 -2.53
N GLU A 152 -30.36 -9.38 -2.24
CA GLU A 152 -29.85 -9.73 -0.89
C GLU A 152 -28.44 -9.19 -0.62
N TYR A 153 -27.79 -8.59 -1.61
CA TYR A 153 -26.42 -8.07 -1.49
C TYR A 153 -26.43 -6.58 -1.13
N SER A 154 -25.60 -6.23 -0.17
CA SER A 154 -25.34 -4.83 0.19
C SER A 154 -23.88 -4.50 -0.02
N SER A 155 -23.61 -3.36 -0.64
CA SER A 155 -22.26 -2.88 -0.91
C SER A 155 -22.13 -1.42 -0.50
N ALA A 156 -20.93 -1.02 -0.08
CA ALA A 156 -20.60 0.36 0.24
C ALA A 156 -19.82 0.98 -0.92
N ILE A 157 -20.37 2.02 -1.53
CA ILE A 157 -19.70 2.78 -2.60
C ILE A 157 -19.07 4.02 -1.96
N PRO A 158 -17.72 4.20 -2.04
CA PRO A 158 -17.07 5.38 -1.51
C PRO A 158 -17.60 6.67 -2.15
N LEU A 159 -17.99 7.67 -1.33
CA LEU A 159 -18.51 8.95 -1.83
C LEU A 159 -17.49 9.72 -2.68
N GLY A 160 -16.19 9.50 -2.48
CA GLY A 160 -15.14 10.15 -3.25
C GLY A 160 -15.10 9.80 -4.75
N GLY A 161 -15.75 8.68 -5.13
CA GLY A 161 -15.92 8.28 -6.53
C GLY A 161 -17.31 8.57 -7.09
N LEU A 162 -18.22 9.13 -6.26
CA LEU A 162 -19.61 9.38 -6.65
C LEU A 162 -19.72 10.79 -7.25
N ILE A 163 -20.18 10.88 -8.48
CA ILE A 163 -20.39 12.17 -9.15
C ILE A 163 -21.78 12.74 -8.79
N ALA A 164 -22.80 11.89 -8.86
CA ALA A 164 -24.18 12.28 -8.55
C ALA A 164 -25.03 11.06 -8.17
N VAL A 165 -26.17 11.29 -7.53
CA VAL A 165 -27.23 10.30 -7.29
C VAL A 165 -28.52 10.91 -7.79
N GLU A 166 -29.11 10.30 -8.80
CA GLU A 166 -30.40 10.71 -9.37
C GLU A 166 -31.34 9.54 -9.50
N GLN A 167 -32.64 9.84 -9.50
CA GLN A 167 -33.67 8.85 -9.80
C GLN A 167 -33.93 8.82 -11.30
N VAL A 168 -33.67 7.68 -11.92
CA VAL A 168 -33.95 7.45 -13.32
C VAL A 168 -35.20 6.53 -13.42
N PRO A 169 -36.18 6.81 -14.28
CA PRO A 169 -37.28 5.92 -14.51
C PRO A 169 -36.81 4.53 -14.94
N VAL A 170 -37.35 3.48 -14.32
CA VAL A 170 -36.91 2.10 -14.57
C VAL A 170 -37.00 1.74 -16.05
N ALA A 171 -38.06 2.19 -16.76
CA ALA A 171 -38.22 1.95 -18.18
C ALA A 171 -37.11 2.58 -19.03
N GLU A 172 -36.69 3.79 -18.68
CA GLU A 172 -35.60 4.50 -19.37
C GLU A 172 -34.28 3.80 -19.17
N PHE A 173 -33.98 3.38 -17.93
CA PHE A 173 -32.75 2.62 -17.63
C PHE A 173 -32.69 1.29 -18.42
N PHE A 174 -33.81 0.53 -18.43
CA PHE A 174 -33.86 -0.72 -19.19
C PHE A 174 -33.72 -0.52 -20.70
N ALA A 175 -34.37 0.51 -21.26
CA ALA A 175 -34.21 0.84 -22.67
C ALA A 175 -32.73 1.18 -23.00
N ALA A 176 -32.07 1.99 -22.19
CA ALA A 176 -30.70 2.35 -22.39
C ALA A 176 -29.74 1.12 -22.33
N VAL A 177 -29.98 0.19 -21.39
CA VAL A 177 -29.20 -1.06 -21.31
C VAL A 177 -29.44 -1.96 -22.53
N GLN A 178 -30.68 -2.12 -22.97
CA GLN A 178 -31.05 -2.98 -24.12
C GLN A 178 -30.53 -2.41 -25.44
N ASP A 179 -30.66 -1.10 -25.62
CA ASP A 179 -30.27 -0.42 -26.86
C ASP A 179 -28.77 -0.01 -26.88
N ASN A 180 -28.05 -0.30 -25.81
CA ASN A 180 -26.64 0.10 -25.59
C ASN A 180 -26.42 1.60 -25.80
N THR A 181 -27.36 2.41 -25.26
CA THR A 181 -27.32 3.87 -25.32
C THR A 181 -26.87 4.44 -23.99
N ARG A 182 -26.38 5.70 -24.03
CA ARG A 182 -25.96 6.41 -22.81
C ARG A 182 -27.13 7.09 -22.13
N LEU A 183 -27.05 7.21 -20.82
CA LEU A 183 -27.94 8.01 -19.98
C LEU A 183 -27.23 9.30 -19.57
N THR A 184 -27.99 10.37 -19.51
CA THR A 184 -27.48 11.65 -18.98
C THR A 184 -27.86 11.76 -17.51
N VAL A 185 -26.86 11.77 -16.61
CA VAL A 185 -27.05 11.95 -15.18
C VAL A 185 -26.31 13.21 -14.75
N SER A 186 -27.02 14.19 -14.20
CA SER A 186 -26.46 15.51 -13.80
C SER A 186 -25.63 16.17 -14.90
N GLY A 187 -26.07 16.06 -16.17
CA GLY A 187 -25.37 16.63 -17.31
C GLY A 187 -24.16 15.84 -17.82
N VAL A 188 -23.89 14.66 -17.27
CA VAL A 188 -22.80 13.76 -17.67
C VAL A 188 -23.39 12.56 -18.40
N GLU A 189 -22.84 12.24 -19.58
CA GLU A 189 -23.20 11.03 -20.31
C GLU A 189 -22.53 9.79 -19.67
N CYS A 190 -23.36 8.85 -19.21
CA CYS A 190 -22.93 7.65 -18.51
C CYS A 190 -23.37 6.39 -19.28
N GLU A 191 -22.55 5.36 -19.26
CA GLU A 191 -22.94 4.02 -19.71
C GLU A 191 -23.72 3.34 -18.57
N PRO A 192 -24.96 2.89 -18.83
CA PRO A 192 -25.75 2.24 -17.80
C PRO A 192 -25.19 0.85 -17.48
N ALA A 193 -24.97 0.57 -16.21
CA ALA A 193 -24.50 -0.72 -15.74
C ALA A 193 -25.32 -1.16 -14.52
N TYR A 194 -25.67 -2.45 -14.46
CA TYR A 194 -26.36 -3.02 -13.34
C TYR A 194 -25.38 -3.54 -12.29
N LEU A 195 -25.52 -3.06 -11.06
CA LEU A 195 -24.56 -3.33 -9.97
C LEU A 195 -24.35 -4.84 -9.73
N ALA A 196 -25.43 -5.64 -9.76
CA ALA A 196 -25.32 -7.09 -9.56
C ALA A 196 -24.50 -7.78 -10.67
N THR A 197 -24.54 -7.26 -11.90
CA THR A 197 -23.71 -7.75 -13.01
C THR A 197 -22.24 -7.37 -12.79
N LEU A 198 -21.98 -6.14 -12.34
CA LEU A 198 -20.63 -5.68 -12.05
C LEU A 198 -19.97 -6.46 -10.88
N CYS A 199 -20.80 -6.84 -9.89
CA CYS A 199 -20.35 -7.62 -8.74
C CYS A 199 -20.27 -9.13 -8.99
N HIS A 200 -20.58 -9.61 -10.21
CA HIS A 200 -20.57 -11.04 -10.58
C HIS A 200 -21.50 -11.90 -9.68
N THR A 201 -22.59 -11.34 -9.19
CA THR A 201 -23.52 -12.04 -8.28
C THR A 201 -24.47 -12.99 -8.97
N GLY A 202 -24.36 -13.14 -10.29
CA GLY A 202 -25.17 -14.09 -11.09
C GLY A 202 -26.64 -13.73 -11.29
N HIS A 203 -27.10 -12.61 -10.73
CA HIS A 203 -28.47 -12.15 -10.95
C HIS A 203 -28.60 -11.45 -12.29
N ALA A 204 -29.31 -12.06 -13.22
CA ALA A 204 -29.68 -11.45 -14.49
C ALA A 204 -30.66 -10.29 -14.27
N LEU A 205 -30.58 -9.26 -15.10
CA LEU A 205 -31.59 -8.19 -15.20
C LEU A 205 -32.94 -8.81 -15.63
N ASP A 206 -33.87 -8.94 -14.70
CA ASP A 206 -35.26 -9.31 -15.01
C ASP A 206 -36.22 -8.16 -14.67
N ALA A 207 -36.79 -7.57 -15.70
CA ALA A 207 -37.77 -6.47 -15.59
C ALA A 207 -39.01 -6.82 -14.72
N LYS A 208 -39.28 -8.11 -14.50
CA LYS A 208 -40.42 -8.54 -13.70
C LYS A 208 -40.15 -8.54 -12.19
N THR A 209 -38.91 -8.73 -11.77
CA THR A 209 -38.53 -8.77 -10.35
C THR A 209 -38.42 -7.40 -9.69
N TRP A 210 -38.27 -6.32 -10.46
CA TRP A 210 -38.07 -4.96 -9.96
C TRP A 210 -39.34 -4.22 -9.52
N ARG A 211 -40.52 -4.80 -9.73
CA ARG A 211 -41.82 -4.13 -9.43
C ARG A 211 -42.20 -4.08 -7.95
N THR A 212 -41.42 -4.65 -7.02
CA THR A 212 -41.97 -4.93 -5.68
C THR A 212 -41.18 -4.39 -4.49
N SER A 213 -40.14 -3.58 -4.65
CA SER A 213 -39.37 -3.13 -3.49
C SER A 213 -38.82 -1.70 -3.59
N VAL A 214 -39.68 -0.72 -3.81
CA VAL A 214 -39.44 0.65 -3.39
C VAL A 214 -40.47 0.98 -2.31
N PRO A 215 -40.07 1.02 -1.01
CA PRO A 215 -40.93 1.67 -0.02
C PRO A 215 -40.95 3.16 -0.34
N VAL A 216 -42.15 3.75 -0.35
CA VAL A 216 -42.45 5.18 -0.43
C VAL A 216 -41.84 5.90 0.75
#